data_e9ae6a0a21619c21f40f5fe7929f77aa
#
_entry.id   e9ae6a0a21619c21f40f5fe7929f77aa
#
_cell.length_a   1.000
_cell.length_b   1.000
_cell.length_c   1.000
_cell.angle_alpha   90.00
_cell.angle_beta   90.00
_cell.angle_gamma   90.00
#
_symmetry.space_group_name_H-M   'P 1'
#
loop_
_entity.id
_entity.type
_entity.pdbx_description
1 polymer ?
#
loop_
_entity_poly.entity_id
_entity_poly.type
_entity_poly.pdbx_seq_one_letter_code
_entity_poly.pdbx_strand_id
1 'polypeptide(L)'
;MWVVMHPQLRAADAVSDLWEDLRVTLQVSVIGTNYLGATHAAGLAEFGHEVIGVDIDVDRIKTLNAGQSHIFEVGLEPLLERHTASGRLRFTTDYAEIADWADVHFLALGTPSGPSGAADLSQLHAAVDTLAPLLTKPTLVVGKSTVPVGTAVALEERLRRLSPAGDGIEVAWNPEFLREAYAVEDTLRPDRLVFGTHSPRRVGVF
;
A
#
# COMPACT_ATOMS: atom_id res chain seq x y z
N MET A 1 -11.23 12.51 9.40
CA MET A 1 -12.56 11.99 8.98
C MET A 1 -12.39 10.52 8.61
N TRP A 2 -13.27 9.64 9.06
CA TRP A 2 -13.29 8.24 8.64
C TRP A 2 -14.36 8.06 7.58
N VAL A 3 -14.01 7.44 6.47
CA VAL A 3 -14.94 7.07 5.40
C VAL A 3 -14.98 5.55 5.32
N VAL A 4 -16.16 4.98 5.36
CA VAL A 4 -16.40 3.54 5.14
C VAL A 4 -17.11 3.41 3.81
N MET A 5 -16.46 2.76 2.86
CA MET A 5 -17.07 2.45 1.57
C MET A 5 -17.57 1.00 1.57
N HIS A 6 -18.86 0.82 1.27
CA HIS A 6 -19.49 -0.49 1.13
C HIS A 6 -19.66 -0.82 -0.36
N PRO A 7 -19.31 -2.04 -0.82
CA PRO A 7 -19.47 -2.42 -2.23
C PRO A 7 -20.92 -2.32 -2.75
N GLN A 8 -21.90 -2.36 -1.84
CA GLN A 8 -23.33 -2.22 -2.19
C GLN A 8 -23.78 -0.77 -2.50
N LEU A 9 -22.91 0.22 -2.29
CA LEU A 9 -23.14 1.61 -2.73
C LEU A 9 -22.76 1.82 -4.22
N ARG A 10 -22.73 0.77 -5.03
CA ARG A 10 -22.79 0.93 -6.47
C ARG A 10 -24.13 1.59 -6.81
N ALA A 11 -24.10 2.92 -6.85
CA ALA A 11 -25.20 3.65 -7.46
C ALA A 11 -25.42 3.09 -8.86
N ALA A 12 -26.68 2.91 -9.19
CA ALA A 12 -27.25 2.38 -10.42
C ALA A 12 -26.36 2.44 -11.68
N ASP A 13 -26.52 1.44 -12.53
CA ASP A 13 -25.79 1.10 -13.76
C ASP A 13 -25.31 2.24 -14.69
N ALA A 14 -25.83 3.44 -14.54
CA ALA A 14 -25.39 4.63 -15.29
C ALA A 14 -24.09 5.29 -14.77
N VAL A 15 -23.62 4.91 -13.58
CA VAL A 15 -22.35 5.43 -13.00
C VAL A 15 -21.22 4.43 -13.22
N SER A 16 -21.50 3.14 -13.43
CA SER A 16 -20.49 2.11 -13.71
C SER A 16 -19.75 2.41 -15.03
N ASP A 17 -20.45 2.84 -16.05
CA ASP A 17 -19.89 3.16 -17.37
C ASP A 17 -18.99 4.39 -17.34
N LEU A 18 -19.30 5.37 -16.48
CA LEU A 18 -18.45 6.55 -16.24
C LEU A 18 -17.15 6.24 -15.49
N TRP A 19 -17.14 5.20 -14.64
CA TRP A 19 -15.94 4.76 -13.92
C TRP A 19 -15.08 3.83 -14.77
N GLU A 20 -15.62 3.11 -15.74
CA GLU A 20 -14.85 2.31 -16.69
C GLU A 20 -14.03 3.18 -17.65
N ASP A 21 -14.55 4.34 -18.05
CA ASP A 21 -13.83 5.30 -18.91
C ASP A 21 -12.78 6.14 -18.17
N LEU A 22 -12.79 6.16 -16.83
CA LEU A 22 -11.86 6.91 -15.98
C LEU A 22 -10.83 6.02 -15.26
N ARG A 23 -10.47 4.87 -15.80
CA ARG A 23 -9.41 4.03 -15.22
C ARG A 23 -8.07 4.74 -15.32
N VAL A 24 -7.77 5.55 -14.33
CA VAL A 24 -6.44 6.14 -14.18
C VAL A 24 -5.50 5.05 -13.69
N THR A 25 -4.53 4.68 -14.52
CA THR A 25 -3.42 3.83 -14.08
C THR A 25 -2.52 4.67 -13.18
N LEU A 26 -2.39 4.26 -11.93
CA LEU A 26 -1.49 4.91 -10.97
C LEU A 26 -0.16 4.16 -10.91
N GLN A 27 0.89 4.89 -10.58
CA GLN A 27 2.18 4.35 -10.16
C GLN A 27 2.15 4.21 -8.63
N VAL A 28 2.21 2.97 -8.15
CA VAL A 28 2.02 2.67 -6.73
C VAL A 28 3.22 1.93 -6.17
N SER A 29 3.72 2.37 -5.03
CA SER A 29 4.70 1.59 -4.28
C SER A 29 4.07 0.91 -3.07
N VAL A 30 4.54 -0.31 -2.75
CA VAL A 30 4.16 -1.04 -1.54
C VAL A 30 5.41 -1.37 -0.75
N ILE A 31 5.58 -0.73 0.40
CA ILE A 31 6.75 -0.84 1.26
C ILE A 31 6.48 -1.86 2.37
N GLY A 32 7.32 -2.89 2.43
CA GLY A 32 7.10 -4.12 3.17
C GLY A 32 6.37 -5.14 2.30
N THR A 33 7.05 -6.20 1.88
CA THR A 33 6.53 -7.21 0.97
C THR A 33 6.38 -8.59 1.62
N ASN A 34 6.11 -8.61 2.92
CA ASN A 34 5.69 -9.81 3.60
C ASN A 34 4.21 -10.13 3.25
N TYR A 35 3.50 -10.89 4.04
CA TYR A 35 2.15 -11.42 3.77
C TYR A 35 1.20 -10.35 3.22
N LEU A 36 0.95 -9.30 3.99
CA LEU A 36 0.08 -8.19 3.62
C LEU A 36 0.55 -7.48 2.35
N GLY A 37 1.84 -7.10 2.31
CA GLY A 37 2.34 -6.25 1.24
C GLY A 37 2.47 -6.98 -0.09
N ALA A 38 2.91 -8.25 -0.13
CA ALA A 38 2.99 -9.02 -1.35
C ALA A 38 1.59 -9.23 -1.97
N THR A 39 0.60 -9.59 -1.12
CA THR A 39 -0.78 -9.78 -1.57
C THR A 39 -1.40 -8.47 -2.07
N HIS A 40 -1.17 -7.37 -1.35
CA HIS A 40 -1.68 -6.05 -1.75
C HIS A 40 -1.05 -5.57 -3.06
N ALA A 41 0.27 -5.72 -3.23
CA ALA A 41 0.97 -5.35 -4.46
C ALA A 41 0.44 -6.14 -5.67
N ALA A 42 0.26 -7.45 -5.52
CA ALA A 42 -0.31 -8.29 -6.58
C ALA A 42 -1.76 -7.91 -6.91
N GLY A 43 -2.57 -7.59 -5.90
CA GLY A 43 -3.96 -7.12 -6.10
C GLY A 43 -4.04 -5.78 -6.82
N LEU A 44 -3.19 -4.81 -6.47
CA LEU A 44 -3.12 -3.52 -7.17
C LEU A 44 -2.71 -3.68 -8.63
N ALA A 45 -1.76 -4.58 -8.92
CA ALA A 45 -1.38 -4.90 -10.29
C ALA A 45 -2.53 -5.56 -11.08
N GLU A 46 -3.34 -6.42 -10.43
CA GLU A 46 -4.54 -7.02 -11.03
C GLU A 46 -5.62 -5.97 -11.33
N PHE A 47 -5.74 -4.92 -10.52
CA PHE A 47 -6.60 -3.77 -10.79
C PHE A 47 -6.09 -2.87 -11.94
N GLY A 48 -4.90 -3.10 -12.44
CA GLY A 48 -4.36 -2.39 -13.61
C GLY A 48 -3.36 -1.30 -13.30
N HIS A 49 -2.92 -1.14 -12.04
CA HIS A 49 -1.90 -0.18 -11.65
C HIS A 49 -0.50 -0.70 -11.95
N GLU A 50 0.47 0.22 -12.16
CA GLU A 50 1.89 -0.12 -12.16
C GLU A 50 2.38 -0.16 -10.73
N VAL A 51 3.03 -1.27 -10.31
CA VAL A 51 3.35 -1.49 -8.90
C VAL A 51 4.81 -1.85 -8.69
N ILE A 52 5.45 -1.21 -7.71
CA ILE A 52 6.77 -1.58 -7.22
C ILE A 52 6.67 -1.93 -5.74
N GLY A 53 6.95 -3.19 -5.40
CA GLY A 53 7.12 -3.62 -4.01
C GLY A 53 8.54 -3.32 -3.53
N VAL A 54 8.68 -2.85 -2.29
CA VAL A 54 9.99 -2.56 -1.67
C VAL A 54 10.14 -3.33 -0.38
N ASP A 55 11.27 -4.02 -0.23
CA ASP A 55 11.62 -4.69 1.01
C ASP A 55 13.14 -4.67 1.22
N ILE A 56 13.58 -4.74 2.46
CA ILE A 56 15.01 -4.82 2.81
C ILE A 56 15.58 -6.25 2.61
N ASP A 57 14.73 -7.25 2.51
CA ASP A 57 15.09 -8.65 2.37
C ASP A 57 15.36 -8.98 0.89
N VAL A 58 16.65 -9.07 0.55
CA VAL A 58 17.14 -9.33 -0.81
C VAL A 58 16.65 -10.68 -1.36
N ASP A 59 16.56 -11.71 -0.53
CA ASP A 59 16.16 -13.05 -0.98
C ASP A 59 14.64 -13.11 -1.21
N ARG A 60 13.86 -12.40 -0.40
CA ARG A 60 12.43 -12.18 -0.65
C ARG A 60 12.20 -11.46 -1.98
N ILE A 61 12.93 -10.37 -2.23
CA ILE A 61 12.83 -9.62 -3.48
C ILE A 61 13.16 -10.50 -4.70
N LYS A 62 14.18 -11.35 -4.63
CA LYS A 62 14.52 -12.29 -5.71
C LYS A 62 13.38 -13.29 -5.95
N THR A 63 12.82 -13.86 -4.88
CA THR A 63 11.72 -14.83 -4.95
C THR A 63 10.48 -14.21 -5.60
N LEU A 64 10.09 -13.01 -5.14
CA LEU A 64 8.93 -12.31 -5.67
C LEU A 64 9.12 -11.88 -7.15
N ASN A 65 10.32 -11.43 -7.53
CA ASN A 65 10.62 -11.10 -8.93
C ASN A 65 10.67 -12.31 -9.85
N ALA A 66 10.87 -13.51 -9.30
CA ALA A 66 10.72 -14.77 -10.04
C ALA A 66 9.25 -15.22 -10.19
N GLY A 67 8.29 -14.41 -9.73
CA GLY A 67 6.87 -14.76 -9.74
C GLY A 67 6.46 -15.77 -8.67
N GLN A 68 7.34 -16.04 -7.71
CA GLN A 68 7.12 -17.02 -6.65
C GLN A 68 6.75 -16.35 -5.34
N SER A 69 5.98 -17.04 -4.50
CA SER A 69 5.64 -16.59 -3.17
C SER A 69 6.53 -17.27 -2.11
N HIS A 70 6.98 -16.50 -1.12
CA HIS A 70 7.66 -17.01 0.07
C HIS A 70 6.66 -17.39 1.19
N ILE A 71 5.36 -17.20 0.96
CA ILE A 71 4.26 -17.50 1.86
C ILE A 71 3.22 -18.34 1.12
N PHE A 72 2.45 -19.12 1.87
CA PHE A 72 1.31 -19.82 1.30
C PHE A 72 0.07 -18.92 1.36
N GLU A 73 -0.43 -18.53 0.17
CA GLU A 73 -1.70 -17.81 0.02
C GLU A 73 -2.37 -18.24 -1.28
N VAL A 74 -3.65 -18.62 -1.17
CA VAL A 74 -4.41 -19.12 -2.32
C VAL A 74 -4.55 -18.02 -3.39
N GLY A 75 -4.09 -18.33 -4.61
CA GLY A 75 -4.20 -17.40 -5.74
C GLY A 75 -3.09 -16.36 -5.85
N LEU A 76 -2.17 -16.26 -4.88
CA LEU A 76 -1.11 -15.25 -4.91
C LEU A 76 -0.05 -15.54 -6.00
N GLU A 77 0.48 -16.77 -6.07
CA GLU A 77 1.52 -17.10 -7.06
C GLU A 77 1.07 -16.85 -8.51
N PRO A 78 -0.14 -17.28 -8.95
CA PRO A 78 -0.61 -16.96 -10.29
C PRO A 78 -0.68 -15.46 -10.60
N LEU A 79 -0.96 -14.61 -9.62
CA LEU A 79 -0.95 -13.16 -9.78
C LEU A 79 0.49 -12.64 -9.88
N LEU A 80 1.39 -13.12 -9.03
CA LEU A 80 2.82 -12.76 -9.08
C LEU A 80 3.42 -13.14 -10.43
N GLU A 81 3.26 -14.39 -10.89
CA GLU A 81 3.75 -14.86 -12.20
C GLU A 81 3.24 -13.96 -13.34
N ARG A 82 1.93 -13.71 -13.39
CA ARG A 82 1.31 -12.91 -14.44
C ARG A 82 1.86 -11.50 -14.49
N HIS A 83 1.91 -10.84 -13.34
CA HIS A 83 2.22 -9.41 -13.30
C HIS A 83 3.71 -9.11 -13.30
N THR A 84 4.57 -10.01 -12.80
CA THR A 84 6.02 -9.89 -12.99
C THR A 84 6.40 -10.16 -14.43
N ALA A 85 5.82 -11.17 -15.08
CA ALA A 85 6.05 -11.45 -16.50
C ALA A 85 5.61 -10.32 -17.43
N SER A 86 4.52 -9.60 -17.10
CA SER A 86 4.04 -8.46 -17.86
C SER A 86 4.82 -7.16 -17.57
N GLY A 87 5.68 -7.13 -16.55
CA GLY A 87 6.37 -5.93 -16.07
C GLY A 87 5.51 -4.95 -15.29
N ARG A 88 4.22 -5.26 -15.06
CA ARG A 88 3.31 -4.39 -14.28
C ARG A 88 3.62 -4.41 -12.79
N LEU A 89 4.19 -5.51 -12.30
CA LEU A 89 4.64 -5.66 -10.92
C LEU A 89 6.13 -6.00 -10.92
N ARG A 90 6.91 -5.30 -10.13
CA ARG A 90 8.30 -5.62 -9.85
C ARG A 90 8.65 -5.32 -8.40
N PHE A 91 9.77 -5.83 -7.94
CA PHE A 91 10.21 -5.66 -6.56
C PHE A 91 11.66 -5.19 -6.52
N THR A 92 11.98 -4.33 -5.55
CA THR A 92 13.32 -3.75 -5.36
C THR A 92 13.66 -3.60 -3.87
N THR A 93 14.94 -3.45 -3.57
CA THR A 93 15.41 -3.03 -2.25
C THR A 93 15.70 -1.54 -2.19
N ASP A 94 15.63 -0.82 -3.32
CA ASP A 94 16.04 0.58 -3.44
C ASP A 94 14.85 1.54 -3.35
N TYR A 95 14.81 2.34 -2.30
CA TYR A 95 13.78 3.38 -2.11
C TYR A 95 13.89 4.51 -3.13
N ALA A 96 15.07 4.76 -3.71
CA ALA A 96 15.22 5.80 -4.71
C ALA A 96 14.44 5.50 -6.00
N GLU A 97 14.21 4.22 -6.32
CA GLU A 97 13.43 3.82 -7.48
C GLU A 97 11.94 4.18 -7.37
N ILE A 98 11.42 4.35 -6.15
CA ILE A 98 9.99 4.58 -5.93
C ILE A 98 9.67 6.02 -5.53
N ALA A 99 10.62 6.75 -4.94
CA ALA A 99 10.35 8.00 -4.22
C ALA A 99 9.60 9.04 -5.06
N ASP A 100 10.13 9.39 -6.24
CA ASP A 100 9.49 10.33 -7.15
C ASP A 100 8.78 9.64 -8.33
N TRP A 101 8.87 8.30 -8.41
CA TRP A 101 8.14 7.53 -9.39
C TRP A 101 6.67 7.34 -8.96
N ALA A 102 6.43 6.93 -7.71
CA ALA A 102 5.09 6.58 -7.26
C ALA A 102 4.21 7.82 -7.00
N ASP A 103 2.93 7.70 -7.35
CA ASP A 103 1.88 8.67 -6.99
C ASP A 103 1.38 8.41 -5.57
N VAL A 104 1.42 7.14 -5.14
CA VAL A 104 0.96 6.67 -3.83
C VAL A 104 1.96 5.66 -3.27
N HIS A 105 2.30 5.82 -1.99
CA HIS A 105 3.14 4.88 -1.24
C HIS A 105 2.33 4.19 -0.16
N PHE A 106 2.16 2.86 -0.25
CA PHE A 106 1.57 2.07 0.83
C PHE A 106 2.63 1.57 1.80
N LEU A 107 2.38 1.75 3.10
CA LEU A 107 3.20 1.22 4.19
C LEU A 107 2.53 -0.06 4.72
N ALA A 108 3.04 -1.23 4.32
CA ALA A 108 2.52 -2.55 4.65
C ALA A 108 3.50 -3.34 5.54
N LEU A 109 4.01 -2.68 6.58
CA LEU A 109 5.07 -3.19 7.45
C LEU A 109 4.49 -3.88 8.69
N GLY A 110 5.23 -4.85 9.23
CA GLY A 110 4.86 -5.51 10.47
C GLY A 110 4.91 -4.58 11.67
N THR A 111 3.91 -4.70 12.55
CA THR A 111 3.84 -3.98 13.84
C THR A 111 3.62 -5.00 14.96
N PRO A 112 4.62 -5.88 15.23
CA PRO A 112 4.48 -6.94 16.22
C PRO A 112 4.30 -6.37 17.63
N SER A 113 3.67 -7.15 18.50
CA SER A 113 3.59 -6.80 19.92
C SER A 113 4.96 -6.97 20.58
N GLY A 114 5.42 -5.91 21.21
CA GLY A 114 6.62 -5.94 22.04
C GLY A 114 6.38 -6.64 23.39
N PRO A 115 7.44 -6.81 24.22
CA PRO A 115 7.33 -7.49 25.52
C PRO A 115 6.34 -6.87 26.51
N SER A 116 6.03 -5.58 26.35
CA SER A 116 5.04 -4.86 27.18
C SER A 116 3.61 -4.96 26.62
N GLY A 117 3.38 -5.66 25.49
CA GLY A 117 2.12 -5.67 24.76
C GLY A 117 1.89 -4.43 23.88
N ALA A 118 2.78 -3.43 23.91
CA ALA A 118 2.74 -2.29 22.99
C ALA A 118 3.18 -2.71 21.58
N ALA A 119 2.60 -2.08 20.55
CA ALA A 119 3.03 -2.31 19.17
C ALA A 119 4.46 -1.78 18.96
N ASP A 120 5.31 -2.59 18.34
CA ASP A 120 6.63 -2.16 17.88
C ASP A 120 6.51 -1.51 16.51
N LEU A 121 6.71 -0.20 16.45
CA LEU A 121 6.64 0.62 15.24
C LEU A 121 8.02 0.86 14.60
N SER A 122 9.06 0.19 15.04
CA SER A 122 10.45 0.43 14.60
C SER A 122 10.61 0.27 13.09
N GLN A 123 10.01 -0.78 12.49
CA GLN A 123 10.03 -1.00 11.04
C GLN A 123 9.34 0.14 10.29
N LEU A 124 8.20 0.60 10.79
CA LEU A 124 7.44 1.68 10.19
C LEU A 124 8.22 3.00 10.22
N HIS A 125 8.85 3.32 11.36
CA HIS A 125 9.71 4.49 11.49
C HIS A 125 10.94 4.42 10.59
N ALA A 126 11.62 3.28 10.52
CA ALA A 126 12.78 3.09 9.66
C ALA A 126 12.45 3.27 8.18
N ALA A 127 11.30 2.74 7.72
CA ALA A 127 10.85 2.92 6.35
C ALA A 127 10.53 4.39 6.03
N VAL A 128 9.85 5.08 6.94
CA VAL A 128 9.54 6.51 6.80
C VAL A 128 10.83 7.35 6.77
N ASP A 129 11.80 7.06 7.64
CA ASP A 129 13.06 7.78 7.71
C ASP A 129 13.92 7.58 6.44
N THR A 130 13.78 6.42 5.80
CA THR A 130 14.46 6.13 4.55
C THR A 130 13.77 6.79 3.36
N LEU A 131 12.43 6.73 3.30
CA LEU A 131 11.64 7.27 2.19
C LEU A 131 11.58 8.80 2.19
N ALA A 132 11.28 9.41 3.34
CA ALA A 132 10.93 10.82 3.42
C ALA A 132 11.98 11.78 2.83
N PRO A 133 13.31 11.61 3.07
CA PRO A 133 14.32 12.48 2.49
C PRO A 133 14.39 12.44 0.95
N LEU A 134 13.83 11.38 0.34
CA LEU A 134 13.84 11.17 -1.11
C LEU A 134 12.60 11.75 -1.80
N LEU A 135 11.54 12.10 -1.06
CA LEU A 135 10.30 12.63 -1.62
C LEU A 135 10.45 14.11 -1.94
N THR A 136 10.53 14.46 -3.23
CA THR A 136 10.71 15.85 -3.69
C THR A 136 9.43 16.47 -4.23
N LYS A 137 8.39 15.67 -4.52
CA LYS A 137 7.09 16.11 -5.03
C LYS A 137 5.95 15.82 -4.05
N PRO A 138 4.80 16.53 -4.15
CA PRO A 138 3.61 16.20 -3.39
C PRO A 138 3.17 14.75 -3.65
N THR A 139 2.95 13.99 -2.57
CA THR A 139 2.58 12.59 -2.66
C THR A 139 1.66 12.16 -1.52
N LEU A 140 0.95 11.05 -1.72
CA LEU A 140 0.11 10.41 -0.71
C LEU A 140 0.84 9.19 -0.13
N VAL A 141 0.93 9.14 1.19
CA VAL A 141 1.42 7.97 1.93
C VAL A 141 0.26 7.32 2.67
N VAL A 142 0.04 6.03 2.47
CA VAL A 142 -1.08 5.28 3.04
C VAL A 142 -0.58 4.18 3.96
N GLY A 143 -0.87 4.29 5.26
CA GLY A 143 -0.59 3.21 6.20
C GLY A 143 -1.65 2.11 6.13
N LYS A 144 -1.21 0.85 6.06
CA LYS A 144 -2.09 -0.34 6.11
C LYS A 144 -1.97 -1.13 7.40
N SER A 145 -0.85 -1.05 8.07
CA SER A 145 -0.59 -1.80 9.31
C SER A 145 -1.53 -1.38 10.45
N THR A 146 -1.80 -2.31 11.36
CA THR A 146 -2.51 -2.00 12.61
C THR A 146 -1.61 -1.23 13.55
N VAL A 147 -2.02 -0.05 13.98
CA VAL A 147 -1.20 0.86 14.80
C VAL A 147 -2.02 1.50 15.92
N PRO A 148 -1.38 1.97 16.99
CA PRO A 148 -2.03 2.75 18.03
C PRO A 148 -2.64 4.06 17.49
N VAL A 149 -3.68 4.53 18.17
CA VAL A 149 -4.32 5.83 17.89
C VAL A 149 -3.27 6.94 17.97
N GLY A 150 -3.31 7.87 17.00
CA GLY A 150 -2.35 8.98 16.90
C GLY A 150 -1.12 8.69 16.03
N THR A 151 -0.83 7.43 15.68
CA THR A 151 0.33 7.08 14.86
C THR A 151 0.30 7.76 13.48
N ALA A 152 -0.85 7.81 12.82
CA ALA A 152 -0.97 8.46 11.51
C ALA A 152 -0.58 9.94 11.55
N VAL A 153 -1.03 10.68 12.58
CA VAL A 153 -0.69 12.11 12.79
C VAL A 153 0.81 12.27 13.02
N ALA A 154 1.37 11.47 13.91
CA ALA A 154 2.80 11.53 14.22
C ALA A 154 3.69 11.21 13.00
N LEU A 155 3.26 10.26 12.15
CA LEU A 155 3.96 9.93 10.92
C LEU A 155 3.82 11.04 9.86
N GLU A 156 2.67 11.68 9.74
CA GLU A 156 2.48 12.82 8.85
C GLU A 156 3.42 13.97 9.21
N GLU A 157 3.48 14.34 10.49
CA GLU A 157 4.41 15.35 11.00
C GLU A 157 5.88 14.97 10.73
N ARG A 158 6.22 13.70 10.94
CA ARG A 158 7.58 13.19 10.69
C ARG A 158 7.94 13.23 9.21
N LEU A 159 7.07 12.74 8.32
CA LEU A 159 7.23 12.78 6.88
C LEU A 159 7.43 14.22 6.39
N ARG A 160 6.55 15.14 6.78
CA ARG A 160 6.64 16.55 6.39
C ARG A 160 7.93 17.23 6.85
N ARG A 161 8.40 16.90 8.05
CA ARG A 161 9.65 17.45 8.58
C ARG A 161 10.89 16.94 7.85
N LEU A 162 10.89 15.67 7.40
CA LEU A 162 12.05 15.03 6.78
C LEU A 162 12.08 15.17 5.26
N SER A 163 10.91 15.38 4.65
CA SER A 163 10.76 15.42 3.19
C SER A 163 11.04 16.82 2.63
N PRO A 164 11.80 16.93 1.53
CA PRO A 164 11.87 18.15 0.74
C PRO A 164 10.51 18.66 0.23
N ALA A 165 9.53 17.78 0.01
CA ALA A 165 8.18 18.16 -0.38
C ALA A 165 7.36 18.81 0.75
N GLY A 166 7.79 18.67 2.02
CA GLY A 166 7.19 19.34 3.17
C GLY A 166 5.68 19.13 3.29
N ASP A 167 4.92 20.23 3.30
CA ASP A 167 3.45 20.22 3.40
C ASP A 167 2.74 19.59 2.19
N GLY A 168 3.47 19.27 1.10
CA GLY A 168 2.96 18.49 -0.01
C GLY A 168 2.72 17.02 0.31
N ILE A 169 3.22 16.53 1.45
CA ILE A 169 2.97 15.16 1.90
C ILE A 169 1.62 15.08 2.62
N GLU A 170 0.78 14.17 2.16
CA GLU A 170 -0.48 13.82 2.80
C GLU A 170 -0.42 12.37 3.31
N VAL A 171 -1.06 12.11 4.46
CA VAL A 171 -1.14 10.76 5.03
C VAL A 171 -2.60 10.34 5.16
N ALA A 172 -2.88 9.11 4.74
CA ALA A 172 -4.12 8.41 5.01
C ALA A 172 -3.84 7.09 5.72
N TRP A 173 -4.86 6.52 6.32
CA TRP A 173 -4.77 5.21 6.97
C TRP A 173 -5.89 4.31 6.47
N ASN A 174 -5.49 3.15 5.94
CA ASN A 174 -6.39 2.11 5.45
C ASN A 174 -6.07 0.80 6.17
N PRO A 175 -6.60 0.55 7.38
CA PRO A 175 -6.38 -0.71 8.07
C PRO A 175 -6.86 -1.88 7.21
N GLU A 176 -6.13 -2.98 7.28
CA GLU A 176 -6.45 -4.21 6.58
C GLU A 176 -7.40 -5.07 7.43
N PHE A 177 -8.16 -5.92 6.75
CA PHE A 177 -9.09 -6.90 7.33
C PHE A 177 -8.95 -8.27 6.64
N LEU A 178 -7.74 -8.60 6.17
CA LEU A 178 -7.47 -9.80 5.40
C LEU A 178 -7.52 -11.05 6.29
N ARG A 179 -8.17 -12.09 5.80
CA ARG A 179 -8.16 -13.41 6.40
C ARG A 179 -7.03 -14.25 5.79
N GLU A 180 -6.26 -14.93 6.62
CA GLU A 180 -5.26 -15.89 6.14
C GLU A 180 -5.91 -16.94 5.23
N ALA A 181 -5.24 -17.31 4.14
CA ALA A 181 -5.70 -18.17 3.04
C ALA A 181 -6.85 -17.59 2.18
N TYR A 182 -7.33 -16.39 2.47
CA TYR A 182 -8.34 -15.66 1.68
C TYR A 182 -7.91 -14.23 1.35
N ALA A 183 -6.66 -13.87 1.61
CA ALA A 183 -6.20 -12.49 1.51
C ALA A 183 -6.24 -11.96 0.07
N VAL A 184 -6.02 -12.79 -0.94
CA VAL A 184 -6.19 -12.42 -2.35
C VAL A 184 -7.65 -12.08 -2.64
N GLU A 185 -8.59 -12.93 -2.22
CA GLU A 185 -10.03 -12.68 -2.42
C GLU A 185 -10.47 -11.41 -1.68
N ASP A 186 -10.06 -11.26 -0.42
CA ASP A 186 -10.40 -10.10 0.41
C ASP A 186 -9.78 -8.81 -0.14
N THR A 187 -8.62 -8.89 -0.82
CA THR A 187 -8.01 -7.75 -1.50
C THR A 187 -8.77 -7.37 -2.77
N LEU A 188 -9.14 -8.36 -3.58
CA LEU A 188 -9.80 -8.13 -4.87
C LEU A 188 -11.30 -7.84 -4.74
N ARG A 189 -11.94 -8.32 -3.67
CA ARG A 189 -13.39 -8.18 -3.42
C ARG A 189 -13.66 -7.91 -1.94
N PRO A 190 -13.18 -6.79 -1.41
CA PRO A 190 -13.35 -6.49 0.02
C PRO A 190 -14.83 -6.27 0.36
N ASP A 191 -15.27 -6.78 1.50
CA ASP A 191 -16.61 -6.49 2.05
C ASP A 191 -16.78 -5.00 2.36
N ARG A 192 -15.70 -4.34 2.75
CA ARG A 192 -15.65 -2.90 3.04
C ARG A 192 -14.22 -2.39 2.94
N LEU A 193 -14.10 -1.12 2.59
CA LEU A 193 -12.85 -0.36 2.71
C LEU A 193 -13.04 0.75 3.75
N VAL A 194 -12.07 0.91 4.63
CA VAL A 194 -12.08 1.92 5.69
C VAL A 194 -10.88 2.84 5.50
N PHE A 195 -11.14 4.14 5.38
CA PHE A 195 -10.08 5.15 5.23
C PHE A 195 -10.20 6.21 6.30
N GLY A 196 -9.08 6.52 6.93
CA GLY A 196 -8.91 7.67 7.80
C GLY A 196 -8.01 8.70 7.12
N THR A 197 -8.47 9.92 6.93
CA THR A 197 -7.67 11.02 6.37
C THR A 197 -8.08 12.36 6.95
N HIS A 198 -7.15 13.30 7.03
CA HIS A 198 -7.42 14.70 7.34
C HIS A 198 -7.77 15.52 6.09
N SER A 199 -7.40 15.05 4.90
CA SER A 199 -7.67 15.71 3.63
C SER A 199 -8.81 15.03 2.86
N PRO A 200 -9.99 15.66 2.73
CA PRO A 200 -11.09 15.08 1.95
C PRO A 200 -10.83 15.07 0.44
N ARG A 201 -9.80 15.79 -0.03
CA ARG A 201 -9.49 15.91 -1.47
C ARG A 201 -8.92 14.63 -2.10
N ARG A 202 -8.44 13.68 -1.28
CA ARG A 202 -7.78 12.44 -1.74
C ARG A 202 -8.64 11.18 -1.61
N VAL A 203 -9.88 11.31 -1.17
CA VAL A 203 -10.80 10.15 -1.04
C VAL A 203 -11.12 9.48 -2.39
N GLY A 204 -10.97 10.19 -3.50
CA GLY A 204 -11.20 9.67 -4.85
C GLY A 204 -10.02 8.89 -5.48
N VAL A 205 -8.94 8.67 -4.72
CA VAL A 205 -7.77 7.87 -5.16
C VAL A 205 -7.92 6.39 -4.79
N PHE A 206 -8.94 6.03 -3.99
CA PHE A 206 -9.19 4.68 -3.50
C PHE A 206 -10.42 4.04 -4.14
#